data_1d270d7f0a7fed561a546eac47c9af69
#
_entry.id   1d270d7f0a7fed561a546eac47c9af69
#
_cell.length_a   1.000
_cell.length_b   1.000
_cell.length_c   1.000
_cell.angle_alpha   90.00
_cell.angle_beta   90.00
_cell.angle_gamma   90.00
#
_symmetry.space_group_name_H-M   'P 1'
#
loop_
_entity.id
_entity.type
_entity.pdbx_description
1 polymer ?
#
loop_
_entity_poly.entity_id
_entity_poly.type
_entity_poly.pdbx_seq_one_letter_code
_entity_poly.pdbx_strand_id
1 'polypeptide(L)'
;MPICKESLEQMQGACRKLLKENISFAVRNIANGELAAVAINHLICSQPETATFLDKTQKTVPPAMKCIREFLDRIEMSVDILKLWQIDCVFEIVFLSTSPKYAKRGLASSLSEYSIEYARRLKLGTLPPEDLPAAHLRELKPSAVCSIFTSIYTQRIGRKFNFEILNELPYTDITFEGHTFAERIDPLHKCSTFEALRL
;
A
#
# COMPACT_ATOMS: atom_id res chain seq x y z
N MET A 1 -20.81 -9.33 -4.87
CA MET A 1 -20.71 -10.57 -4.06
C MET A 1 -20.17 -10.23 -2.67
N PRO A 2 -20.71 -10.80 -1.61
CA PRO A 2 -20.08 -10.64 -0.29
C PRO A 2 -18.70 -11.31 -0.31
N ILE A 3 -17.72 -10.65 0.31
CA ILE A 3 -16.39 -11.21 0.53
C ILE A 3 -16.56 -12.46 1.41
N CYS A 4 -15.99 -13.61 1.01
CA CYS A 4 -16.07 -14.81 1.84
C CYS A 4 -15.27 -14.63 3.13
N LYS A 5 -15.69 -15.34 4.18
CA LYS A 5 -15.10 -15.24 5.51
C LYS A 5 -13.59 -15.51 5.50
N GLU A 6 -13.18 -16.52 4.75
CA GLU A 6 -11.77 -16.92 4.63
C GLU A 6 -10.91 -15.82 3.98
N SER A 7 -11.43 -15.16 2.92
CA SER A 7 -10.74 -14.02 2.29
C SER A 7 -10.58 -12.85 3.26
N LEU A 8 -11.63 -12.56 4.05
CA LEU A 8 -11.59 -11.51 5.06
C LEU A 8 -10.57 -11.82 6.17
N GLU A 9 -10.54 -13.06 6.66
CA GLU A 9 -9.58 -13.51 7.68
C GLU A 9 -8.14 -13.42 7.18
N GLN A 10 -7.86 -13.82 5.93
CA GLN A 10 -6.54 -13.70 5.32
C GLN A 10 -6.10 -12.23 5.21
N MET A 11 -6.98 -11.35 4.72
CA MET A 11 -6.68 -9.92 4.61
C MET A 11 -6.44 -9.28 5.99
N GLN A 12 -7.27 -9.62 7.00
CA GLN A 12 -7.07 -9.17 8.37
C GLN A 12 -5.74 -9.66 8.94
N GLY A 13 -5.36 -10.91 8.65
CA GLY A 13 -4.07 -11.48 9.04
C GLY A 13 -2.90 -10.69 8.46
N ALA A 14 -2.97 -10.37 7.17
CA ALA A 14 -1.98 -9.55 6.48
C ALA A 14 -1.87 -8.15 7.11
N CYS A 15 -3.00 -7.46 7.30
CA CYS A 15 -2.99 -6.15 7.95
C CYS A 15 -2.40 -6.21 9.37
N ARG A 16 -2.76 -7.22 10.18
CA ARG A 16 -2.20 -7.37 11.54
C ARG A 16 -0.68 -7.60 11.53
N LYS A 17 -0.15 -8.29 10.51
CA LYS A 17 1.30 -8.47 10.34
C LYS A 17 1.98 -7.12 10.10
N LEU A 18 1.47 -6.33 9.15
CA LEU A 18 2.02 -5.01 8.82
C LEU A 18 1.93 -4.03 9.99
N LEU A 19 0.83 -4.04 10.74
CA LEU A 19 0.66 -3.16 11.90
C LEU A 19 1.69 -3.40 13.02
N LYS A 20 2.31 -4.59 13.08
CA LYS A 20 3.40 -4.89 14.05
C LYS A 20 4.71 -4.19 13.69
N GLU A 21 4.85 -3.66 12.50
CA GLU A 21 6.03 -2.90 12.07
C GLU A 21 6.12 -1.51 12.71
N ASN A 22 5.01 -1.04 13.29
CA ASN A 22 4.91 0.26 13.97
C ASN A 22 5.24 1.47 13.08
N ILE A 23 4.85 1.40 11.79
CA ILE A 23 5.06 2.45 10.79
C ILE A 23 3.76 2.83 10.05
N SER A 24 2.62 2.41 10.59
CA SER A 24 1.29 2.68 10.03
C SER A 24 0.60 3.79 10.81
N PHE A 25 -0.25 4.57 10.12
CA PHE A 25 -0.84 5.79 10.67
C PHE A 25 -2.35 5.77 10.58
N ALA A 26 -2.99 6.45 11.53
CA ALA A 26 -4.44 6.59 11.59
C ALA A 26 -4.86 8.01 11.94
N VAL A 27 -5.94 8.47 11.31
CA VAL A 27 -6.63 9.70 11.69
C VAL A 27 -7.87 9.35 12.50
N ARG A 28 -8.02 9.94 13.68
CA ARG A 28 -9.20 9.80 14.53
C ARG A 28 -9.92 11.13 14.69
N ASN A 29 -11.24 11.08 14.75
CA ASN A 29 -12.04 12.24 15.13
C ASN A 29 -11.91 12.46 16.64
N ILE A 30 -11.39 13.62 17.04
CA ILE A 30 -11.12 13.94 18.45
C ILE A 30 -12.42 13.99 19.28
N ALA A 31 -13.55 14.41 18.68
CA ALA A 31 -14.80 14.58 19.41
C ALA A 31 -15.46 13.25 19.81
N ASN A 32 -15.26 12.17 19.05
CA ASN A 32 -15.95 10.89 19.28
C ASN A 32 -15.04 9.65 19.21
N GLY A 33 -13.73 9.84 18.97
CA GLY A 33 -12.76 8.75 18.87
C GLY A 33 -12.87 7.87 17.62
N GLU A 34 -13.82 8.15 16.70
CA GLU A 34 -14.00 7.34 15.50
C GLU A 34 -12.78 7.35 14.59
N LEU A 35 -12.46 6.20 14.03
CA LEU A 35 -11.42 6.06 13.00
C LEU A 35 -11.92 6.67 11.69
N ALA A 36 -11.24 7.71 11.22
CA ALA A 36 -11.61 8.47 10.03
C ALA A 36 -10.84 8.02 8.77
N ALA A 37 -9.54 7.72 8.91
CA ALA A 37 -8.70 7.25 7.80
C ALA A 37 -7.50 6.46 8.34
N VAL A 38 -6.92 5.60 7.49
CA VAL A 38 -5.71 4.83 7.80
C VAL A 38 -4.76 4.80 6.62
N ALA A 39 -3.45 4.78 6.90
CA ALA A 39 -2.40 4.36 5.99
C ALA A 39 -1.66 3.18 6.63
N ILE A 40 -1.72 2.01 6.01
CA ILE A 40 -0.95 0.84 6.43
C ILE A 40 0.27 0.76 5.55
N ASN A 41 1.43 0.80 6.17
CA ASN A 41 2.69 0.91 5.48
C ASN A 41 3.57 -0.32 5.75
N HIS A 42 4.59 -0.51 4.90
CA HIS A 42 5.54 -1.61 4.95
C HIS A 42 6.93 -1.15 4.52
N LEU A 43 7.99 -1.80 5.02
CA LEU A 43 9.35 -1.64 4.51
C LEU A 43 9.74 -2.86 3.67
N ILE A 44 10.02 -2.64 2.39
CA ILE A 44 10.51 -3.66 1.46
C ILE A 44 12.01 -3.44 1.27
N CYS A 45 12.79 -4.46 1.57
CA CYS A 45 14.25 -4.43 1.41
C CYS A 45 14.73 -5.65 0.65
N SER A 46 15.96 -5.59 0.14
CA SER A 46 16.60 -6.69 -0.60
C SER A 46 16.78 -7.97 0.22
N GLN A 47 16.52 -7.93 1.53
CA GLN A 47 16.56 -9.11 2.39
C GLN A 47 15.27 -9.93 2.26
N PRO A 48 15.37 -11.29 2.16
CA PRO A 48 14.21 -12.15 1.84
C PRO A 48 13.09 -12.12 2.89
N GLU A 49 13.32 -11.64 4.10
CA GLU A 49 12.35 -11.60 5.19
C GLU A 49 11.27 -10.51 5.05
N THR A 50 11.49 -9.54 4.16
CA THR A 50 10.58 -8.39 3.98
C THR A 50 9.66 -8.52 2.76
N ALA A 51 9.81 -9.55 1.96
CA ALA A 51 9.37 -9.61 0.56
C ALA A 51 7.91 -10.00 0.32
N THR A 52 6.91 -9.74 1.05
CA THR A 52 5.48 -9.72 0.65
C THR A 52 4.54 -9.75 1.86
N PHE A 53 3.57 -8.87 1.88
CA PHE A 53 2.57 -8.85 2.94
C PHE A 53 1.56 -10.03 2.84
N LEU A 54 1.36 -10.60 1.64
CA LEU A 54 0.53 -11.79 1.46
C LEU A 54 1.34 -13.06 1.68
N ASP A 55 0.93 -13.87 2.65
CA ASP A 55 1.57 -15.15 2.96
C ASP A 55 1.44 -16.11 1.76
N LYS A 56 2.59 -16.37 1.09
CA LYS A 56 2.66 -17.29 -0.06
C LYS A 56 2.64 -18.76 0.37
N THR A 57 2.76 -19.06 1.66
CA THR A 57 2.84 -20.44 2.18
C THR A 57 1.48 -21.08 2.49
N GLN A 58 0.40 -20.31 2.40
CA GLN A 58 -0.94 -20.82 2.71
C GLN A 58 -1.37 -21.87 1.68
N LYS A 59 -1.71 -23.07 2.18
CA LYS A 59 -2.11 -24.24 1.36
C LYS A 59 -3.45 -24.03 0.63
N THR A 60 -4.34 -23.24 1.19
CA THR A 60 -5.66 -22.95 0.61
C THR A 60 -5.86 -21.46 0.46
N VAL A 61 -5.98 -21.01 -0.78
CA VAL A 61 -6.19 -19.60 -1.12
C VAL A 61 -7.55 -19.44 -1.78
N PRO A 62 -8.50 -18.67 -1.19
CA PRO A 62 -9.77 -18.40 -1.81
C PRO A 62 -9.62 -17.76 -3.20
N PRO A 63 -10.53 -18.03 -4.17
CA PRO A 63 -10.39 -17.53 -5.54
C PRO A 63 -10.18 -16.01 -5.63
N ALA A 64 -10.91 -15.23 -4.82
CA ALA A 64 -10.75 -13.78 -4.78
C ALA A 64 -9.33 -13.36 -4.31
N MET A 65 -8.79 -14.03 -3.29
CA MET A 65 -7.42 -13.74 -2.81
C MET A 65 -6.35 -14.18 -3.82
N LYS A 66 -6.61 -15.28 -4.55
CA LYS A 66 -5.73 -15.69 -5.66
C LYS A 66 -5.72 -14.61 -6.76
N CYS A 67 -6.89 -14.12 -7.16
CA CYS A 67 -7.00 -13.04 -8.14
C CYS A 67 -6.29 -11.76 -7.70
N ILE A 68 -6.45 -11.35 -6.42
CA ILE A 68 -5.73 -10.19 -5.88
C ILE A 68 -4.22 -10.41 -5.93
N ARG A 69 -3.74 -11.61 -5.57
CA ARG A 69 -2.32 -11.94 -5.64
C ARG A 69 -1.78 -11.86 -7.06
N GLU A 70 -2.48 -12.47 -8.03
CA GLU A 70 -2.10 -12.42 -9.45
C GLU A 70 -2.11 -10.99 -9.99
N PHE A 71 -3.07 -10.16 -9.55
CA PHE A 71 -3.10 -8.74 -9.87
C PHE A 71 -1.88 -7.99 -9.34
N LEU A 72 -1.55 -8.19 -8.05
CA LEU A 72 -0.38 -7.56 -7.43
C LEU A 72 0.92 -8.03 -8.09
N ASP A 73 1.07 -9.34 -8.32
CA ASP A 73 2.24 -9.89 -9.00
C ASP A 73 2.40 -9.26 -10.41
N ARG A 74 1.32 -9.07 -11.17
CA ARG A 74 1.40 -8.45 -12.51
C ARG A 74 1.83 -6.99 -12.48
N ILE A 75 1.43 -6.22 -11.48
CA ILE A 75 1.73 -4.80 -11.41
C ILE A 75 3.08 -4.51 -10.74
N GLU A 76 3.45 -5.27 -9.70
CA GLU A 76 4.70 -5.10 -8.97
C GLU A 76 5.89 -5.77 -9.66
N MET A 77 5.73 -7.04 -10.06
CA MET A 77 6.86 -7.82 -10.59
C MET A 77 7.30 -7.40 -12.00
N SER A 78 6.53 -6.57 -12.69
CA SER A 78 6.97 -5.99 -13.96
C SER A 78 8.11 -4.99 -13.79
N VAL A 79 8.28 -4.44 -12.57
CA VAL A 79 9.31 -3.44 -12.25
C VAL A 79 9.91 -3.75 -10.89
N ASP A 80 11.10 -4.30 -10.86
CA ASP A 80 11.90 -4.43 -9.63
C ASP A 80 12.50 -3.05 -9.30
N ILE A 81 11.80 -2.27 -8.49
CA ILE A 81 12.22 -0.90 -8.14
C ILE A 81 13.58 -0.87 -7.44
N LEU A 82 13.92 -1.89 -6.65
CA LEU A 82 15.21 -1.95 -5.96
C LEU A 82 16.36 -2.02 -6.97
N LYS A 83 16.21 -2.87 -7.98
CA LYS A 83 17.19 -2.95 -9.08
C LYS A 83 17.14 -1.74 -10.01
N LEU A 84 15.93 -1.30 -10.43
CA LEU A 84 15.77 -0.18 -11.34
C LEU A 84 16.44 1.10 -10.80
N TRP A 85 16.27 1.36 -9.51
CA TRP A 85 16.78 2.55 -8.89
C TRP A 85 18.10 2.35 -8.13
N GLN A 86 18.63 1.11 -8.09
CA GLN A 86 19.85 0.73 -7.39
C GLN A 86 19.79 1.15 -5.89
N ILE A 87 18.70 0.78 -5.24
CA ILE A 87 18.43 1.08 -3.82
C ILE A 87 18.14 -0.21 -3.06
N ASP A 88 18.40 -0.19 -1.75
CA ASP A 88 18.27 -1.38 -0.91
C ASP A 88 16.96 -1.48 -0.16
N CYS A 89 16.25 -0.37 0.00
CA CYS A 89 15.02 -0.32 0.80
C CYS A 89 14.04 0.74 0.28
N VAL A 90 12.75 0.39 0.27
CA VAL A 90 11.65 1.31 -0.04
C VAL A 90 10.60 1.28 1.07
N PHE A 91 9.92 2.39 1.27
CA PHE A 91 8.76 2.52 2.14
C PHE A 91 7.49 2.42 1.28
N GLU A 92 6.70 1.38 1.49
CA GLU A 92 5.48 1.15 0.72
C GLU A 92 4.25 1.63 1.50
N ILE A 93 3.38 2.40 0.83
CA ILE A 93 2.02 2.66 1.30
C ILE A 93 1.12 1.56 0.73
N VAL A 94 0.89 0.50 1.52
CA VAL A 94 0.17 -0.71 1.09
C VAL A 94 -1.34 -0.47 1.00
N PHE A 95 -1.91 0.12 2.06
CA PHE A 95 -3.34 0.44 2.11
C PHE A 95 -3.54 1.89 2.54
N LEU A 96 -4.35 2.61 1.77
CA LEU A 96 -4.78 3.96 2.07
C LEU A 96 -6.31 4.02 1.98
N SER A 97 -6.96 4.18 3.12
CA SER A 97 -8.42 4.13 3.21
C SER A 97 -8.98 5.26 4.05
N THR A 98 -10.10 5.81 3.60
CA THR A 98 -10.87 6.83 4.32
C THR A 98 -12.31 6.38 4.48
N SER A 99 -12.82 6.44 5.69
CA SER A 99 -14.23 6.15 5.96
C SER A 99 -15.14 7.07 5.13
N PRO A 100 -16.21 6.55 4.49
CA PRO A 100 -17.13 7.36 3.68
C PRO A 100 -17.68 8.58 4.42
N LYS A 101 -17.93 8.47 5.73
CA LYS A 101 -18.38 9.57 6.59
C LYS A 101 -17.40 10.74 6.63
N TYR A 102 -16.12 10.49 6.39
CA TYR A 102 -15.04 11.48 6.46
C TYR A 102 -14.41 11.75 5.08
N ALA A 103 -15.02 11.26 4.00
CA ALA A 103 -14.54 11.46 2.63
C ALA A 103 -14.49 12.94 2.23
N LYS A 104 -13.70 13.27 1.20
CA LYS A 104 -13.55 14.61 0.61
C LYS A 104 -13.01 15.69 1.59
N ARG A 105 -12.34 15.29 2.67
CA ARG A 105 -11.69 16.19 3.65
C ARG A 105 -10.17 16.22 3.54
N GLY A 106 -9.60 15.64 2.49
CA GLY A 106 -8.14 15.60 2.28
C GLY A 106 -7.37 14.58 3.12
N LEU A 107 -8.04 13.76 3.96
CA LEU A 107 -7.37 12.89 4.94
C LEU A 107 -6.40 11.89 4.30
N ALA A 108 -6.77 11.29 3.16
CA ALA A 108 -5.87 10.39 2.44
C ALA A 108 -4.59 11.11 1.96
N SER A 109 -4.73 12.34 1.43
CA SER A 109 -3.60 13.16 1.03
C SER A 109 -2.70 13.52 2.21
N SER A 110 -3.28 13.88 3.37
CA SER A 110 -2.52 14.19 4.58
C SER A 110 -1.79 12.96 5.13
N LEU A 111 -2.43 11.76 5.10
CA LEU A 111 -1.76 10.53 5.49
C LEU A 111 -0.61 10.16 4.56
N SER A 112 -0.77 10.35 3.24
CA SER A 112 0.32 10.14 2.27
C SER A 112 1.49 11.09 2.53
N GLU A 113 1.20 12.37 2.75
CA GLU A 113 2.21 13.39 3.09
C GLU A 113 2.97 13.01 4.36
N TYR A 114 2.24 12.61 5.40
CA TYR A 114 2.85 12.17 6.66
C TYR A 114 3.70 10.91 6.47
N SER A 115 3.24 9.94 5.68
CA SER A 115 4.00 8.72 5.35
C SER A 115 5.31 9.04 4.61
N ILE A 116 5.26 9.97 3.65
CA ILE A 116 6.46 10.42 2.90
C ILE A 116 7.45 11.11 3.86
N GLU A 117 6.97 12.01 4.71
CA GLU A 117 7.82 12.72 5.66
C GLU A 117 8.41 11.78 6.72
N TYR A 118 7.61 10.83 7.21
CA TYR A 118 8.10 9.78 8.11
C TYR A 118 9.24 8.98 7.46
N ALA A 119 9.06 8.56 6.20
CA ALA A 119 10.08 7.82 5.46
C ALA A 119 11.38 8.64 5.29
N ARG A 120 11.28 9.97 5.03
CA ARG A 120 12.43 10.87 4.98
C ARG A 120 13.16 10.94 6.32
N ARG A 121 12.42 11.10 7.41
CA ARG A 121 12.99 11.15 8.77
C ARG A 121 13.62 9.83 9.19
N LEU A 122 13.01 8.69 8.79
CA LEU A 122 13.58 7.35 9.00
C LEU A 122 14.91 7.19 8.23
N LYS A 123 14.95 7.62 6.96
CA LYS A 123 16.18 7.66 6.16
C LYS A 123 17.29 8.46 6.83
N LEU A 124 16.96 9.64 7.36
CA LEU A 124 17.90 10.55 8.01
C LEU A 124 18.25 10.16 9.44
N GLY A 125 17.54 9.20 10.06
CA GLY A 125 17.72 8.83 11.46
C GLY A 125 17.27 9.93 12.44
N THR A 126 16.30 10.76 12.06
CA THR A 126 15.81 11.92 12.85
C THR A 126 14.43 11.67 13.49
N LEU A 127 13.94 10.42 13.48
CA LEU A 127 12.72 10.06 14.18
C LEU A 127 12.94 10.14 15.70
N PRO A 128 11.97 10.65 16.47
CA PRO A 128 12.02 10.58 17.91
C PRO A 128 11.81 9.13 18.40
N PRO A 129 12.26 8.78 19.61
CA PRO A 129 12.20 7.41 20.12
C PRO A 129 10.81 6.77 20.09
N GLU A 130 9.76 7.55 20.33
CA GLU A 130 8.36 7.11 20.32
C GLU A 130 7.83 6.76 18.93
N ASP A 131 8.41 7.29 17.87
CA ASP A 131 8.03 7.07 16.47
C ASP A 131 8.90 6.02 15.78
N LEU A 132 9.84 5.40 16.48
CA LEU A 132 10.73 4.42 15.88
C LEU A 132 9.94 3.17 15.41
N PRO A 133 10.32 2.59 14.26
CA PRO A 133 9.75 1.33 13.81
C PRO A 133 10.06 0.19 14.79
N ALA A 134 9.44 -0.97 14.57
CA ALA A 134 9.77 -2.19 15.30
C ALA A 134 11.29 -2.46 15.29
N ALA A 135 11.82 -3.04 16.36
CA ALA A 135 13.26 -3.12 16.61
C ALA A 135 14.08 -3.67 15.43
N HIS A 136 13.56 -4.69 14.74
CA HIS A 136 14.22 -5.34 13.59
C HIS A 136 14.23 -4.46 12.31
N LEU A 137 13.50 -3.35 12.27
CA LEU A 137 13.40 -2.44 11.12
C LEU A 137 14.18 -1.13 11.31
N ARG A 138 14.71 -0.85 12.48
CA ARG A 138 15.30 0.46 12.84
C ARG A 138 16.52 0.84 12.01
N GLU A 139 17.28 -0.16 11.57
CA GLU A 139 18.47 0.05 10.75
C GLU A 139 18.17 0.23 9.26
N LEU A 140 16.92 -0.02 8.85
CA LEU A 140 16.52 0.10 7.46
C LEU A 140 16.34 1.57 7.09
N LYS A 141 16.94 1.98 5.96
CA LYS A 141 16.93 3.36 5.48
C LYS A 141 16.27 3.43 4.10
N PRO A 142 14.96 3.67 4.03
CA PRO A 142 14.27 3.73 2.75
C PRO A 142 14.81 4.86 1.89
N SER A 143 15.08 4.58 0.61
CA SER A 143 15.54 5.56 -0.38
C SER A 143 14.41 6.06 -1.28
N ALA A 144 13.24 5.44 -1.19
CA ALA A 144 12.06 5.80 -1.94
C ALA A 144 10.79 5.47 -1.16
N VAL A 145 9.67 6.09 -1.57
CA VAL A 145 8.31 5.69 -1.19
C VAL A 145 7.64 5.14 -2.45
N CYS A 146 6.92 4.02 -2.35
CA CYS A 146 6.13 3.48 -3.46
C CYS A 146 4.71 3.12 -3.02
N SER A 147 3.84 2.94 -3.99
CA SER A 147 2.47 2.45 -3.77
C SER A 147 1.85 1.94 -5.06
N ILE A 148 0.91 1.00 -4.96
CA ILE A 148 -0.01 0.68 -6.04
C ILE A 148 -1.26 1.54 -5.87
N PHE A 149 -1.50 2.46 -6.80
CA PHE A 149 -2.67 3.31 -6.81
C PHE A 149 -3.78 2.71 -7.68
N THR A 150 -4.79 2.13 -7.02
CA THR A 150 -5.90 1.43 -7.67
C THR A 150 -7.08 2.34 -8.05
N SER A 151 -7.01 3.63 -7.77
CA SER A 151 -8.10 4.57 -8.07
C SER A 151 -7.58 5.89 -8.63
N ILE A 152 -8.39 6.55 -9.44
CA ILE A 152 -8.08 7.91 -9.91
C ILE A 152 -7.82 8.89 -8.74
N TYR A 153 -8.43 8.64 -7.57
CA TYR A 153 -8.23 9.47 -6.39
C TYR A 153 -6.84 9.33 -5.82
N THR A 154 -6.33 8.09 -5.68
CA THR A 154 -4.98 7.84 -5.20
C THR A 154 -3.92 8.21 -6.24
N GLN A 155 -4.18 8.01 -7.53
CA GLN A 155 -3.33 8.50 -8.63
C GLN A 155 -3.21 10.05 -8.64
N ARG A 156 -4.27 10.78 -8.24
CA ARG A 156 -4.20 12.23 -8.04
C ARG A 156 -3.31 12.61 -6.86
N ILE A 157 -3.27 11.79 -5.81
CA ILE A 157 -2.35 11.95 -4.68
C ILE A 157 -0.91 11.72 -5.17
N GLY A 158 -0.65 10.67 -5.94
CA GLY A 158 0.66 10.41 -6.55
C GLY A 158 1.15 11.61 -7.36
N ARG A 159 0.32 12.14 -8.27
CA ARG A 159 0.64 13.35 -9.04
C ARG A 159 0.91 14.58 -8.17
N LYS A 160 0.11 14.79 -7.09
CA LYS A 160 0.31 15.91 -6.16
C LYS A 160 1.69 15.88 -5.52
N PHE A 161 2.20 14.69 -5.20
CA PHE A 161 3.50 14.51 -4.54
C PHE A 161 4.63 14.15 -5.51
N ASN A 162 4.40 14.27 -6.83
CA ASN A 162 5.38 13.99 -7.89
C ASN A 162 5.91 12.55 -7.88
N PHE A 163 5.03 11.57 -7.63
CA PHE A 163 5.36 10.17 -7.87
C PHE A 163 5.57 9.93 -9.36
N GLU A 164 6.60 9.18 -9.71
CA GLU A 164 6.85 8.65 -11.06
C GLU A 164 6.02 7.39 -11.29
N ILE A 165 5.31 7.30 -12.41
CA ILE A 165 4.60 6.09 -12.80
C ILE A 165 5.63 5.12 -13.38
N LEU A 166 5.81 3.98 -12.72
CA LEU A 166 6.75 2.93 -13.12
C LEU A 166 6.06 1.84 -13.95
N ASN A 167 4.78 1.59 -13.69
CA ASN A 167 3.96 0.64 -14.44
C ASN A 167 2.48 1.04 -14.38
N GLU A 168 1.75 0.67 -15.43
CA GLU A 168 0.29 0.83 -15.52
C GLU A 168 -0.36 -0.49 -15.96
N LEU A 169 -1.44 -0.89 -15.30
CA LEU A 169 -2.20 -2.09 -15.62
C LEU A 169 -3.68 -1.73 -15.82
N PRO A 170 -4.19 -1.72 -17.07
CA PRO A 170 -5.58 -1.44 -17.37
C PRO A 170 -6.52 -2.48 -16.74
N TYR A 171 -7.66 -2.04 -16.24
CA TYR A 171 -8.66 -2.94 -15.66
C TYR A 171 -9.41 -3.80 -16.69
N THR A 172 -9.25 -3.51 -17.97
CA THR A 172 -9.68 -4.37 -19.09
C THR A 172 -8.85 -5.65 -19.18
N ASP A 173 -7.61 -5.64 -18.68
CA ASP A 173 -6.63 -6.73 -18.84
C ASP A 173 -6.64 -7.72 -17.67
N ILE A 174 -7.51 -7.48 -16.68
CA ILE A 174 -7.66 -8.32 -15.49
C ILE A 174 -9.05 -8.89 -15.45
N THR A 175 -9.16 -10.21 -15.34
CA THR A 175 -10.43 -10.90 -15.28
C THR A 175 -10.60 -11.69 -14.00
N PHE A 176 -11.82 -11.72 -13.47
CA PHE A 176 -12.22 -12.56 -12.37
C PHE A 176 -13.61 -13.13 -12.62
N GLU A 177 -13.77 -14.46 -12.56
CA GLU A 177 -15.03 -15.16 -12.84
C GLU A 177 -15.68 -14.74 -14.17
N GLY A 178 -14.88 -14.68 -15.24
CA GLY A 178 -15.35 -14.39 -16.60
C GLY A 178 -15.65 -12.94 -16.91
N HIS A 179 -15.46 -12.01 -15.96
CA HIS A 179 -15.65 -10.58 -16.16
C HIS A 179 -14.37 -9.80 -15.93
N THR A 180 -14.15 -8.75 -16.71
CA THR A 180 -13.04 -7.84 -16.48
C THR A 180 -13.26 -7.00 -15.21
N PHE A 181 -12.17 -6.48 -14.62
CA PHE A 181 -12.30 -5.53 -13.52
C PHE A 181 -13.01 -4.25 -13.98
N ALA A 182 -12.79 -3.83 -15.23
CA ALA A 182 -13.45 -2.67 -15.81
C ALA A 182 -15.00 -2.79 -15.86
N GLU A 183 -15.54 -4.01 -15.95
CA GLU A 183 -16.99 -4.27 -15.92
C GLU A 183 -17.57 -4.25 -14.49
N ARG A 184 -16.72 -4.37 -13.46
CA ARG A 184 -17.16 -4.54 -12.06
C ARG A 184 -16.94 -3.32 -11.18
N ILE A 185 -16.06 -2.42 -11.57
CA ILE A 185 -15.71 -1.23 -10.79
C ILE A 185 -16.25 0.03 -11.45
N ASP A 186 -16.30 1.12 -10.71
CA ASP A 186 -16.73 2.41 -11.24
C ASP A 186 -15.90 2.77 -12.49
N PRO A 187 -16.55 3.06 -13.64
CA PRO A 187 -15.88 3.37 -14.90
C PRO A 187 -14.98 4.63 -14.83
N LEU A 188 -15.03 5.37 -13.74
CA LEU A 188 -14.07 6.44 -13.45
C LEU A 188 -12.64 5.92 -13.24
N HIS A 189 -12.50 4.68 -12.75
CA HIS A 189 -11.23 4.01 -12.53
C HIS A 189 -10.86 3.17 -13.76
N LYS A 190 -9.83 3.55 -14.51
CA LYS A 190 -9.45 2.89 -15.77
C LYS A 190 -8.35 1.86 -15.60
N CYS A 191 -7.42 2.12 -14.70
CA CYS A 191 -6.23 1.33 -14.48
C CYS A 191 -5.77 1.41 -13.03
N SER A 192 -4.86 0.53 -12.69
CA SER A 192 -4.00 0.63 -11.53
C SER A 192 -2.62 1.06 -11.98
N THR A 193 -1.93 1.86 -11.16
CA THR A 193 -0.56 2.30 -11.43
C THR A 193 0.35 1.88 -10.28
N PHE A 194 1.58 1.44 -10.59
CA PHE A 194 2.66 1.32 -9.63
C PHE A 194 3.49 2.59 -9.74
N GLU A 195 3.54 3.34 -8.66
CA GLU A 195 4.18 4.66 -8.64
C GLU A 195 5.17 4.75 -7.49
N ALA A 196 6.24 5.52 -7.69
CA ALA A 196 7.26 5.72 -6.67
C ALA A 196 7.82 7.15 -6.66
N LEU A 197 8.33 7.55 -5.49
CA LEU A 197 8.96 8.84 -5.23
C LEU A 197 10.33 8.62 -4.58
N ARG A 198 11.40 9.19 -5.14
CA ARG A 198 12.72 9.22 -4.50
C ARG A 198 12.71 10.16 -3.29
N LEU A 199 13.36 9.73 -2.21
CA LEU A 199 13.49 10.51 -0.96
C LEU A 199 14.78 11.30 -0.91
#